data_9f54a66ffca21fed44bd6c4683487294
#
_entry.id   9f54a66ffca21fed44bd6c4683487294
#
_cell.length_a   1.000
_cell.length_b   1.000
_cell.length_c   1.000
_cell.angle_alpha   90.00
_cell.angle_beta   90.00
_cell.angle_gamma   90.00
#
_symmetry.space_group_name_H-M   'P 1'
#
loop_
_entity.id
_entity.type
_entity.pdbx_description
1 polymer ?
#
loop_
_entity_poly.entity_id
_entity_poly.type
_entity_poly.pdbx_seq_one_letter_code
_entity_poly.pdbx_strand_id
1 'polypeptide(L)'
;PQIVDRLVWAGGLTMGWFSSLLVLTILRDVALFITDSAKWRVDSVLWVILAASTITVIGFINARKTARVKRVDIPITALPDALNGFTIVQITDVHVGPTIKGEYVRRIVRRVNNLAADAVAITGDVVDNTVDILSDQTAPLGQLRARHGSFVVTGNHEYYSGADDWMAEFRRLGLKTLSDEHVVID
;
A
#
# COMPACT_ATOMS: atom_id res chain seq x y z
N PRO A 1 16.00 -12.43 9.75
CA PRO A 1 15.11 -11.46 9.14
C PRO A 1 15.74 -10.72 7.94
N GLN A 2 16.93 -10.13 8.11
CA GLN A 2 17.55 -9.28 7.07
C GLN A 2 17.89 -10.00 5.75
N ILE A 3 18.26 -11.28 5.80
CA ILE A 3 18.57 -12.05 4.59
C ILE A 3 17.29 -12.32 3.80
N VAL A 4 16.22 -12.72 4.49
CA VAL A 4 14.91 -12.97 3.86
C VAL A 4 14.38 -11.68 3.21
N ASP A 5 14.45 -10.55 3.91
CA ASP A 5 14.02 -9.26 3.36
C ASP A 5 14.80 -8.91 2.08
N ARG A 6 16.14 -9.13 2.06
CA ARG A 6 16.98 -8.90 0.87
C ARG A 6 16.61 -9.81 -0.29
N LEU A 7 16.31 -11.09 -0.03
CA LEU A 7 15.89 -12.04 -1.05
C LEU A 7 14.52 -11.66 -1.64
N VAL A 8 13.56 -11.26 -0.81
CA VAL A 8 12.24 -10.76 -1.26
C VAL A 8 12.39 -9.52 -2.13
N TRP A 9 13.25 -8.57 -1.73
CA TRP A 9 13.57 -7.39 -2.54
C TRP A 9 14.20 -7.75 -3.88
N ALA A 10 15.21 -8.61 -3.88
CA ALA A 10 15.88 -9.05 -5.11
C ALA A 10 14.91 -9.77 -6.04
N GLY A 11 14.09 -10.68 -5.49
CA GLY A 11 13.08 -11.42 -6.25
C GLY A 11 12.03 -10.50 -6.87
N GLY A 12 11.49 -9.56 -6.10
CA GLY A 12 10.50 -8.60 -6.59
C GLY A 12 11.04 -7.68 -7.69
N LEU A 13 12.26 -7.16 -7.52
CA LEU A 13 12.91 -6.33 -8.55
C LEU A 13 13.22 -7.12 -9.83
N THR A 14 13.74 -8.34 -9.68
CA THR A 14 14.04 -9.22 -10.80
C THR A 14 12.77 -9.59 -11.56
N MET A 15 11.70 -9.92 -10.86
CA MET A 15 10.40 -10.22 -11.47
C MET A 15 9.83 -9.01 -12.21
N GLY A 16 9.87 -7.82 -11.63
CA GLY A 16 9.42 -6.59 -12.27
C GLY A 16 10.22 -6.26 -13.54
N TRP A 17 11.54 -6.42 -13.48
CA TRP A 17 12.42 -6.24 -14.63
C TRP A 17 12.18 -7.27 -15.71
N PHE A 18 12.07 -8.56 -15.35
CA PHE A 18 11.76 -9.64 -16.28
C PHE A 18 10.41 -9.43 -16.98
N SER A 19 9.37 -9.07 -16.24
CA SER A 19 8.04 -8.80 -16.80
C SER A 19 8.08 -7.64 -17.79
N SER A 20 8.81 -6.57 -17.47
CA SER A 20 8.99 -5.43 -18.37
C SER A 20 9.76 -5.83 -19.64
N LEU A 21 10.84 -6.62 -19.51
CA LEU A 21 11.59 -7.15 -20.64
C LEU A 21 10.70 -8.03 -21.53
N LEU A 22 9.92 -8.93 -20.93
CA LEU A 22 9.04 -9.84 -21.68
C LEU A 22 8.03 -9.05 -22.54
N VAL A 23 7.31 -8.14 -21.91
CA VAL A 23 6.28 -7.33 -22.61
C VAL A 23 6.92 -6.49 -23.72
N LEU A 24 8.01 -5.77 -23.42
CA LEU A 24 8.67 -4.92 -24.41
C LEU A 24 9.30 -5.72 -25.56
N THR A 25 9.81 -6.93 -25.26
CA THR A 25 10.33 -7.83 -26.32
C THR A 25 9.20 -8.29 -27.24
N ILE A 26 8.06 -8.71 -26.68
CA ILE A 26 6.90 -9.10 -27.50
C ILE A 26 6.44 -7.95 -28.39
N LEU A 27 6.27 -6.75 -27.81
CA LEU A 27 5.86 -5.58 -28.57
C LEU A 27 6.86 -5.22 -29.70
N ARG A 28 8.16 -5.29 -29.38
CA ARG A 28 9.23 -5.11 -30.37
C ARG A 28 9.14 -6.13 -31.51
N ASP A 29 9.01 -7.40 -31.19
CA ASP A 29 9.01 -8.48 -32.19
C ASP A 29 7.79 -8.38 -33.10
N VAL A 30 6.62 -8.05 -32.56
CA VAL A 30 5.41 -7.74 -33.33
C VAL A 30 5.64 -6.54 -34.26
N ALA A 31 6.23 -5.47 -33.75
CA ALA A 31 6.54 -4.27 -34.57
C ALA A 31 7.52 -4.59 -35.71
N LEU A 32 8.59 -5.35 -35.43
CA LEU A 32 9.55 -5.78 -36.46
C LEU A 32 8.93 -6.71 -37.51
N PHE A 33 8.00 -7.56 -37.08
CA PHE A 33 7.25 -8.45 -38.00
C PHE A 33 6.36 -7.63 -38.93
N ILE A 34 5.62 -6.65 -38.43
CA ILE A 34 4.70 -5.82 -39.21
C ILE A 34 5.49 -4.90 -40.18
N THR A 35 6.61 -4.37 -39.73
CA THR A 35 7.39 -3.36 -40.54
C THR A 35 8.42 -3.99 -41.44
N ASP A 36 8.63 -5.31 -41.37
CA ASP A 36 9.70 -6.07 -42.08
C ASP A 36 11.09 -5.42 -41.96
N SER A 37 11.36 -4.82 -40.80
CA SER A 37 12.55 -3.99 -40.56
C SER A 37 13.71 -4.78 -40.00
N ALA A 38 14.29 -5.67 -40.80
CA ALA A 38 15.41 -6.53 -40.42
C ALA A 38 16.64 -5.76 -39.87
N LYS A 39 16.91 -4.57 -40.37
CA LYS A 39 18.04 -3.72 -39.98
C LYS A 39 17.99 -3.30 -38.49
N TRP A 40 16.80 -3.21 -37.88
CA TRP A 40 16.64 -2.78 -36.50
C TRP A 40 16.67 -3.92 -35.48
N ARG A 41 16.85 -5.16 -35.95
CA ARG A 41 16.74 -6.35 -35.05
C ARG A 41 17.78 -6.36 -33.93
N VAL A 42 19.02 -5.95 -34.23
CA VAL A 42 20.09 -5.95 -33.21
C VAL A 42 20.01 -4.72 -32.33
N ASP A 43 19.92 -3.52 -32.90
CA ASP A 43 19.95 -2.27 -32.15
C ASP A 43 18.74 -2.12 -31.20
N SER A 44 17.57 -2.62 -31.62
CA SER A 44 16.36 -2.55 -30.79
C SER A 44 16.42 -3.41 -29.52
N VAL A 45 17.30 -4.42 -29.43
CA VAL A 45 17.49 -5.20 -28.20
C VAL A 45 18.02 -4.31 -27.08
N LEU A 46 19.02 -3.48 -27.38
CA LEU A 46 19.58 -2.55 -26.39
C LEU A 46 18.54 -1.55 -25.89
N TRP A 47 17.69 -1.05 -26.78
CA TRP A 47 16.61 -0.14 -26.41
C TRP A 47 15.56 -0.80 -25.51
N VAL A 48 15.22 -2.06 -25.76
CA VAL A 48 14.31 -2.84 -24.88
C VAL A 48 14.91 -2.99 -23.49
N ILE A 49 16.19 -3.38 -23.38
CA ILE A 49 16.89 -3.54 -22.10
C ILE A 49 16.92 -2.21 -21.34
N LEU A 50 17.29 -1.12 -22.03
CA LEU A 50 17.34 0.20 -21.43
C LEU A 50 15.97 0.67 -20.93
N ALA A 51 14.94 0.50 -21.77
CA ALA A 51 13.57 0.87 -21.42
C ALA A 51 13.05 0.05 -20.22
N ALA A 52 13.23 -1.29 -20.22
CA ALA A 52 12.83 -2.15 -19.11
C ALA A 52 13.54 -1.75 -17.81
N SER A 53 14.84 -1.49 -17.87
CA SER A 53 15.62 -1.06 -16.71
C SER A 53 15.14 0.31 -16.19
N THR A 54 14.89 1.25 -17.08
CA THR A 54 14.37 2.57 -16.73
C THR A 54 12.99 2.50 -16.08
N ILE A 55 12.07 1.73 -16.67
CA ILE A 55 10.72 1.52 -16.13
C ILE A 55 10.80 0.89 -14.73
N THR A 56 11.66 -0.13 -14.55
CA THR A 56 11.83 -0.81 -13.26
C THR A 56 12.37 0.16 -12.20
N VAL A 57 13.37 0.98 -12.52
CA VAL A 57 13.92 1.99 -11.60
C VAL A 57 12.87 3.04 -11.24
N ILE A 58 12.14 3.56 -12.22
CA ILE A 58 11.06 4.52 -11.97
C ILE A 58 9.96 3.90 -11.08
N GLY A 59 9.55 2.66 -11.39
CA GLY A 59 8.58 1.91 -10.61
C GLY A 59 9.03 1.71 -9.17
N PHE A 60 10.28 1.31 -8.96
CA PHE A 60 10.89 1.17 -7.65
C PHE A 60 10.88 2.47 -6.83
N ILE A 61 11.31 3.58 -7.45
CA ILE A 61 11.30 4.89 -6.79
C ILE A 61 9.86 5.30 -6.42
N ASN A 62 8.90 5.07 -7.32
CA ASN A 62 7.49 5.42 -7.07
C ASN A 62 6.87 4.56 -5.97
N ALA A 63 7.16 3.26 -5.93
CA ALA A 63 6.66 2.35 -4.90
C ALA A 63 7.16 2.71 -3.48
N ARG A 64 8.30 3.41 -3.37
CA ARG A 64 8.85 3.86 -2.08
C ARG A 64 8.33 5.21 -1.61
N LYS A 65 7.59 5.93 -2.44
CA LYS A 65 6.98 7.19 -2.04
C LYS A 65 5.80 6.92 -1.11
N THR A 66 5.62 7.77 -0.10
CA THR A 66 4.43 7.70 0.75
C THR A 66 3.17 7.88 -0.10
N ALA A 67 2.15 7.07 0.16
CA ALA A 67 0.86 7.12 -0.51
C ALA A 67 0.32 8.56 -0.61
N ARG A 68 -0.25 8.90 -1.76
CA ARG A 68 -0.84 10.22 -1.99
C ARG A 68 -2.22 10.29 -1.35
N VAL A 69 -2.55 11.45 -0.82
CA VAL A 69 -3.92 11.73 -0.38
C VAL A 69 -4.79 11.97 -1.61
N LYS A 70 -5.86 11.20 -1.74
CA LYS A 70 -6.92 11.42 -2.72
C LYS A 70 -8.14 11.95 -1.98
N ARG A 71 -8.62 13.12 -2.33
CA ARG A 71 -9.86 13.68 -1.79
C ARG A 71 -11.03 13.25 -2.66
N VAL A 72 -12.10 12.83 -2.01
CA VAL A 72 -13.36 12.44 -2.65
C VAL A 72 -14.48 13.08 -1.86
N ASP A 73 -15.28 13.88 -2.51
CA ASP A 73 -16.49 14.45 -1.92
C ASP A 73 -17.65 13.48 -2.11
N ILE A 74 -18.36 13.18 -1.03
CA ILE A 74 -19.48 12.24 -1.02
C ILE A 74 -20.76 13.06 -0.76
N PRO A 75 -21.52 13.40 -1.79
CA PRO A 75 -22.78 14.10 -1.61
C PRO A 75 -23.83 13.16 -1.02
N ILE A 76 -24.37 13.51 0.15
CA ILE A 76 -25.44 12.75 0.81
C ILE A 76 -26.67 13.67 0.89
N THR A 77 -27.74 13.27 0.21
CA THR A 77 -29.02 14.00 0.24
C THR A 77 -29.60 13.97 1.66
N ALA A 78 -30.05 15.12 2.16
CA ALA A 78 -30.62 15.29 3.50
C ALA A 78 -29.64 14.96 4.65
N LEU A 79 -28.33 15.10 4.43
CA LEU A 79 -27.35 15.07 5.52
C LEU A 79 -27.65 16.22 6.50
N PRO A 80 -27.72 15.96 7.82
CA PRO A 80 -27.84 17.02 8.81
C PRO A 80 -26.70 18.05 8.70
N ASP A 81 -27.03 19.34 8.82
CA ASP A 81 -26.04 20.42 8.71
C ASP A 81 -24.84 20.25 9.65
N ALA A 82 -25.05 19.67 10.83
CA ALA A 82 -24.00 19.38 11.79
C ALA A 82 -22.93 18.39 11.29
N LEU A 83 -23.27 17.57 10.29
CA LEU A 83 -22.35 16.61 9.67
C LEU A 83 -21.77 17.12 8.35
N ASN A 84 -22.18 18.29 7.88
CA ASN A 84 -21.63 18.84 6.66
C ASN A 84 -20.14 19.15 6.84
N GLY A 85 -19.32 18.62 5.93
CA GLY A 85 -17.87 18.73 6.02
C GLY A 85 -17.20 17.70 6.95
N PHE A 86 -17.93 16.73 7.50
CA PHE A 86 -17.33 15.62 8.27
C PHE A 86 -16.33 14.86 7.39
N THR A 87 -15.14 14.66 7.90
CA THR A 87 -14.03 14.07 7.15
C THR A 87 -13.61 12.72 7.70
N ILE A 88 -13.51 11.72 6.82
CA ILE A 88 -12.98 10.40 7.15
C ILE A 88 -11.72 10.18 6.33
N VAL A 89 -10.61 9.84 6.99
CA VAL A 89 -9.42 9.36 6.30
C VAL A 89 -9.45 7.84 6.29
N GLN A 90 -9.47 7.26 5.08
CA GLN A 90 -9.31 5.82 4.90
C GLN A 90 -7.84 5.47 4.67
N ILE A 91 -7.37 4.43 5.38
CA ILE A 91 -6.10 3.74 5.17
C ILE A 91 -6.43 2.30 4.83
N THR A 92 -5.86 1.78 3.75
CA THR A 92 -6.08 0.40 3.31
C THR A 92 -4.82 -0.14 2.64
N ASP A 93 -4.66 -1.47 2.59
CA ASP A 93 -3.64 -2.17 1.80
C ASP A 93 -2.20 -1.68 2.09
N VAL A 94 -1.84 -1.54 3.36
CA VAL A 94 -0.50 -1.07 3.74
C VAL A 94 0.54 -2.16 3.54
N HIS A 95 0.17 -3.42 3.80
CA HIS A 95 1.02 -4.61 3.64
C HIS A 95 2.38 -4.46 4.33
N VAL A 96 2.34 -4.15 5.63
CA VAL A 96 3.56 -4.13 6.46
C VAL A 96 4.18 -5.52 6.46
N GLY A 97 5.41 -5.61 5.97
CA GLY A 97 6.07 -6.89 5.73
C GLY A 97 7.54 -6.73 5.39
N PRO A 98 8.12 -7.63 4.59
CA PRO A 98 9.53 -7.57 4.23
C PRO A 98 9.95 -6.27 3.52
N THR A 99 9.05 -5.69 2.74
CA THR A 99 9.32 -4.52 1.89
C THR A 99 8.83 -3.20 2.48
N ILE A 100 7.72 -3.22 3.22
CA ILE A 100 7.12 -2.06 3.88
C ILE A 100 7.40 -2.15 5.38
N LYS A 101 8.12 -1.18 5.91
CA LYS A 101 8.59 -1.17 7.31
C LYS A 101 8.01 0.00 8.10
N GLY A 102 8.22 0.00 9.40
CA GLY A 102 7.69 0.98 10.34
C GLY A 102 7.98 2.44 9.98
N GLU A 103 9.07 2.73 9.26
CA GLU A 103 9.34 4.10 8.79
C GLU A 103 8.31 4.54 7.72
N TYR A 104 7.86 3.64 6.87
CA TYR A 104 6.79 3.95 5.93
C TYR A 104 5.47 4.19 6.67
N VAL A 105 5.16 3.34 7.66
CA VAL A 105 3.98 3.50 8.54
C VAL A 105 4.03 4.84 9.27
N ARG A 106 5.18 5.23 9.84
CA ARG A 106 5.36 6.55 10.46
C ARG A 106 5.07 7.70 9.50
N ARG A 107 5.49 7.59 8.22
CA ARG A 107 5.18 8.63 7.22
C ARG A 107 3.70 8.71 6.90
N ILE A 108 3.00 7.55 6.83
CA ILE A 108 1.53 7.52 6.66
C ILE A 108 0.87 8.21 7.85
N VAL A 109 1.19 7.79 9.07
CA VAL A 109 0.60 8.35 10.30
C VAL A 109 0.80 9.86 10.39
N ARG A 110 2.02 10.36 10.14
CA ARG A 110 2.27 11.82 10.10
C ARG A 110 1.40 12.51 9.04
N ARG A 111 1.25 11.91 7.86
CA ARG A 111 0.43 12.48 6.79
C ARG A 111 -1.05 12.50 7.14
N VAL A 112 -1.56 11.43 7.73
CA VAL A 112 -2.95 11.32 8.20
C VAL A 112 -3.24 12.34 9.30
N ASN A 113 -2.38 12.42 10.30
CA ASN A 113 -2.55 13.36 11.41
C ASN A 113 -2.56 14.83 10.95
N ASN A 114 -1.80 15.16 9.89
CA ASN A 114 -1.80 16.49 9.30
C ASN A 114 -3.10 16.84 8.55
N LEU A 115 -3.95 15.85 8.27
CA LEU A 115 -5.27 16.09 7.67
C LEU A 115 -6.32 16.53 8.69
N ALA A 116 -6.04 16.34 9.99
CA ALA A 116 -6.93 16.68 11.10
C ALA A 116 -8.36 16.14 10.91
N ALA A 117 -8.48 14.89 10.47
CA ALA A 117 -9.75 14.26 10.16
C ALA A 117 -10.63 14.04 11.39
N ASP A 118 -11.94 14.00 11.20
CA ASP A 118 -12.90 13.68 12.26
C ASP A 118 -12.80 12.20 12.67
N ALA A 119 -12.61 11.30 11.72
CA ALA A 119 -12.38 9.88 11.98
C ALA A 119 -11.31 9.29 11.06
N VAL A 120 -10.65 8.21 11.50
CA VAL A 120 -9.78 7.40 10.66
C VAL A 120 -10.38 6.00 10.55
N ALA A 121 -10.49 5.48 9.34
CA ALA A 121 -10.92 4.11 9.04
C ALA A 121 -9.77 3.32 8.42
N ILE A 122 -9.34 2.24 9.07
CA ILE A 122 -8.37 1.30 8.55
C ILE A 122 -9.16 0.08 8.06
N THR A 123 -9.15 -0.13 6.74
CA THR A 123 -10.04 -1.10 6.10
C THR A 123 -9.33 -2.38 5.67
N GLY A 124 -8.45 -2.87 6.55
CA GLY A 124 -7.77 -4.16 6.42
C GLY A 124 -6.52 -4.15 5.54
N ASP A 125 -5.95 -5.32 5.40
CA ASP A 125 -4.70 -5.62 4.67
C ASP A 125 -3.54 -4.72 5.12
N VAL A 126 -3.44 -4.58 6.44
CA VAL A 126 -2.39 -3.78 7.09
C VAL A 126 -1.07 -4.55 7.13
N VAL A 127 -1.12 -5.88 7.24
CA VAL A 127 0.03 -6.72 7.59
C VAL A 127 0.15 -7.99 6.74
N ASP A 128 1.39 -8.42 6.48
CA ASP A 128 1.73 -9.62 5.71
C ASP A 128 2.40 -10.72 6.55
N ASN A 129 2.38 -10.60 7.89
CA ASN A 129 2.96 -11.62 8.77
C ASN A 129 2.37 -11.49 10.20
N THR A 130 2.77 -12.40 11.10
CA THR A 130 2.28 -12.49 12.48
C THR A 130 2.71 -11.29 13.34
N VAL A 131 1.99 -11.09 14.46
CA VAL A 131 2.26 -10.03 15.44
C VAL A 131 3.68 -10.10 15.99
N ASP A 132 4.19 -11.30 16.30
CA ASP A 132 5.54 -11.50 16.85
C ASP A 132 6.65 -10.92 15.96
N ILE A 133 6.40 -10.91 14.64
CA ILE A 133 7.37 -10.42 13.65
C ILE A 133 7.20 -8.94 13.35
N LEU A 134 5.96 -8.43 13.39
CA LEU A 134 5.64 -7.11 12.84
C LEU A 134 5.13 -6.09 13.86
N SER A 135 4.92 -6.45 15.12
CA SER A 135 4.40 -5.51 16.15
C SER A 135 5.21 -4.21 16.25
N ASP A 136 6.54 -4.28 16.21
CA ASP A 136 7.39 -3.09 16.21
C ASP A 136 7.22 -2.22 14.96
N GLN A 137 6.90 -2.86 13.82
CA GLN A 137 6.73 -2.15 12.55
C GLN A 137 5.36 -1.48 12.45
N THR A 138 4.35 -2.02 13.11
CA THR A 138 2.98 -1.48 13.18
C THR A 138 2.76 -0.52 14.34
N ALA A 139 3.64 -0.52 15.35
CA ALA A 139 3.56 0.35 16.53
C ALA A 139 3.28 1.84 16.22
N PRO A 140 3.77 2.43 15.11
CA PRO A 140 3.43 3.82 14.78
C PRO A 140 1.94 4.08 14.56
N LEU A 141 1.11 3.06 14.25
CA LEU A 141 -0.33 3.21 14.10
C LEU A 141 -1.01 3.70 15.40
N GLY A 142 -0.45 3.37 16.56
CA GLY A 142 -0.92 3.91 17.84
C GLY A 142 -0.77 5.43 18.01
N GLN A 143 -0.10 6.10 17.07
CA GLN A 143 0.03 7.57 17.06
C GLN A 143 -0.98 8.25 16.13
N LEU A 144 -1.90 7.52 15.52
CA LEU A 144 -3.01 8.08 14.75
C LEU A 144 -3.88 8.96 15.63
N ARG A 145 -4.31 10.09 15.08
CA ARG A 145 -5.13 11.07 15.78
C ARG A 145 -6.32 11.46 14.91
N ALA A 146 -7.51 11.32 15.45
CA ALA A 146 -8.75 11.81 14.88
C ALA A 146 -9.71 12.20 16.00
N ARG A 147 -10.61 13.15 15.73
CA ARG A 147 -11.55 13.69 16.71
C ARG A 147 -12.39 12.59 17.39
N HIS A 148 -12.89 11.65 16.60
CA HIS A 148 -13.75 10.55 17.08
C HIS A 148 -13.00 9.22 17.19
N GLY A 149 -11.70 9.20 16.85
CA GLY A 149 -10.81 8.05 16.97
C GLY A 149 -10.53 7.35 15.65
N SER A 150 -9.76 6.27 15.78
CA SER A 150 -9.34 5.44 14.65
C SER A 150 -9.96 4.06 14.76
N PHE A 151 -10.62 3.62 13.71
CA PHE A 151 -11.34 2.35 13.64
C PHE A 151 -10.60 1.41 12.69
N VAL A 152 -10.58 0.11 12.99
CA VAL A 152 -9.93 -0.89 12.15
C VAL A 152 -10.81 -2.12 12.01
N VAL A 153 -10.88 -2.63 10.78
CA VAL A 153 -11.44 -3.93 10.45
C VAL A 153 -10.36 -4.79 9.81
N THR A 154 -10.55 -6.10 9.80
CA THR A 154 -9.65 -7.05 9.15
C THR A 154 -9.86 -7.08 7.64
N GLY A 155 -8.77 -7.27 6.89
CA GLY A 155 -8.77 -7.74 5.51
C GLY A 155 -8.38 -9.22 5.45
N ASN A 156 -8.22 -9.78 4.26
CA ASN A 156 -7.83 -11.19 4.12
C ASN A 156 -6.40 -11.47 4.60
N HIS A 157 -5.50 -10.48 4.56
CA HIS A 157 -4.12 -10.66 5.03
C HIS A 157 -4.03 -10.82 6.55
N GLU A 158 -4.87 -10.15 7.32
CA GLU A 158 -4.96 -10.40 8.76
C GLU A 158 -5.40 -11.84 9.06
N TYR A 159 -6.34 -12.42 8.28
CA TYR A 159 -6.73 -13.82 8.44
C TYR A 159 -5.58 -14.79 8.16
N TYR A 160 -4.75 -14.52 7.15
CA TYR A 160 -3.56 -15.34 6.87
C TYR A 160 -2.48 -15.20 7.95
N SER A 161 -2.46 -14.07 8.65
CA SER A 161 -1.42 -13.67 9.61
C SER A 161 -1.82 -13.83 11.08
N GLY A 162 -3.05 -14.34 11.36
CA GLY A 162 -3.60 -14.49 12.72
C GLY A 162 -4.50 -13.31 13.10
N ALA A 163 -5.75 -13.32 12.62
CA ALA A 163 -6.69 -12.20 12.77
C ALA A 163 -6.94 -11.81 14.22
N ASP A 164 -7.16 -12.80 15.10
CA ASP A 164 -7.46 -12.55 16.53
C ASP A 164 -6.29 -11.86 17.25
N ASP A 165 -5.06 -12.30 16.97
CA ASP A 165 -3.85 -11.72 17.54
C ASP A 165 -3.66 -10.28 17.03
N TRP A 166 -3.91 -10.04 15.74
CA TRP A 166 -3.82 -8.70 15.15
C TRP A 166 -4.91 -7.78 15.69
N MET A 167 -6.13 -8.26 15.86
CA MET A 167 -7.19 -7.46 16.48
C MET A 167 -6.87 -7.12 17.94
N ALA A 168 -6.25 -8.03 18.69
CA ALA A 168 -5.76 -7.75 20.03
C ALA A 168 -4.64 -6.71 20.03
N GLU A 169 -3.67 -6.82 19.11
CA GLU A 169 -2.58 -5.86 18.97
C GLU A 169 -3.08 -4.47 18.56
N PHE A 170 -4.02 -4.37 17.61
CA PHE A 170 -4.61 -3.08 17.24
C PHE A 170 -5.33 -2.42 18.43
N ARG A 171 -6.05 -3.19 19.25
CA ARG A 171 -6.64 -2.67 20.51
C ARG A 171 -5.56 -2.17 21.47
N ARG A 172 -4.45 -2.91 21.62
CA ARG A 172 -3.31 -2.52 22.45
C ARG A 172 -2.70 -1.20 21.98
N LEU A 173 -2.68 -0.95 20.68
CA LEU A 173 -2.24 0.30 20.07
C LEU A 173 -3.27 1.45 20.22
N GLY A 174 -4.44 1.22 20.79
CA GLY A 174 -5.48 2.22 21.02
C GLY A 174 -6.44 2.41 19.84
N LEU A 175 -6.43 1.49 18.86
CA LEU A 175 -7.38 1.50 17.76
C LEU A 175 -8.68 0.80 18.19
N LYS A 176 -9.81 1.29 17.71
CA LYS A 176 -11.13 0.66 17.90
C LYS A 176 -11.34 -0.42 16.85
N THR A 177 -11.23 -1.69 17.24
CA THR A 177 -11.45 -2.81 16.33
C THR A 177 -12.93 -3.09 16.19
N LEU A 178 -13.40 -3.32 14.96
CA LEU A 178 -14.78 -3.68 14.65
C LEU A 178 -14.81 -5.06 13.98
N SER A 179 -15.66 -5.97 14.50
CA SER A 179 -15.89 -7.29 13.92
C SER A 179 -17.38 -7.58 14.02
N ASP A 180 -18.07 -7.53 12.88
CA ASP A 180 -19.54 -7.67 12.77
C ASP A 180 -20.31 -6.73 13.71
N GLU A 181 -19.77 -5.55 13.95
CA GLU A 181 -20.33 -4.55 14.85
C GLU A 181 -20.24 -3.14 14.26
N HIS A 182 -20.97 -2.22 14.84
CA HIS A 182 -20.93 -0.81 14.46
C HIS A 182 -20.76 0.09 15.69
N VAL A 183 -20.29 1.30 15.45
CA VAL A 183 -20.16 2.34 16.48
C VAL A 183 -20.95 3.57 16.02
N VAL A 184 -21.74 4.13 16.95
CA VAL A 184 -22.35 5.44 16.75
C VAL A 184 -21.36 6.49 17.23
N ILE A 185 -21.16 7.50 16.41
CA ILE A 185 -20.30 8.66 16.70
C ILE A 185 -21.23 9.82 17.06
N ASP A 186 -21.15 10.29 18.31
CA ASP A 186 -21.91 11.42 18.84
C ASP A 186 -21.12 12.73 18.72
#